data_98aea9de8ff954c3e6d5ce275ef3cfa3
#
_entry.id   98aea9de8ff954c3e6d5ce275ef3cfa3
#
_cell.length_a   1.000
_cell.length_b   1.000
_cell.length_c   1.000
_cell.angle_alpha   90.00
_cell.angle_beta   90.00
_cell.angle_gamma   90.00
#
_symmetry.space_group_name_H-M   'P 1'
#
loop_
_entity.id
_entity.type
_entity.pdbx_description
1 polymer ?
#
loop_
_entity_poly.entity_id
_entity_poly.type
_entity_poly.pdbx_seq_one_letter_code
_entity_poly.pdbx_strand_id
1 'polypeptide(L)'
;MKEYILNSKDAIRKQNTNSITKGWLLKWKLNDTWLKAPGFLYNYMYESYTEIIASVVAHSLGIDRCIQYKPCILVIDGIRVLGCESKDYKGDNKEITFSKLANIGEINDYRHSGYTGYKELIKEFKQKYSINLQSYLEDVILLDSIILNTDRNMWNLSVLVNKRNKVIECPIYDNGTSLGLDGLHSGMFEEKYMYDNGFRAEPFDIYFENQAKYIRNDILYLVDTPEIERAISYFEVNFCKNNKYNVVNTLQKGQIQFVKTLIASRLNTIVRNRLCIIT
;
A
#
# COMPACT_ATOMS: atom_id res chain seq x y z
N MET A 1 14.76 -10.96 -13.87
CA MET A 1 14.23 -9.69 -13.38
C MET A 1 14.58 -8.63 -14.40
N LYS A 2 13.65 -7.71 -14.72
CA LYS A 2 13.93 -6.61 -15.64
C LYS A 2 14.86 -5.60 -14.99
N GLU A 3 15.64 -4.91 -15.82
CA GLU A 3 16.52 -3.83 -15.42
C GLU A 3 16.23 -2.58 -16.25
N TYR A 4 16.22 -1.42 -15.59
CA TYR A 4 15.99 -0.11 -16.19
C TYR A 4 17.09 0.85 -15.81
N ILE A 5 17.65 1.58 -16.77
CA ILE A 5 18.64 2.61 -16.56
C ILE A 5 17.92 3.96 -16.60
N LEU A 6 18.02 4.72 -15.52
CA LEU A 6 17.22 5.93 -15.28
C LEU A 6 18.10 7.07 -14.81
N ASN A 7 17.64 8.29 -15.06
CA ASN A 7 18.23 9.51 -14.51
C ASN A 7 17.27 10.06 -13.44
N SER A 8 17.77 10.43 -12.27
CA SER A 8 16.97 11.00 -11.19
C SER A 8 16.29 12.32 -11.56
N LYS A 9 16.87 13.07 -12.52
CA LYS A 9 16.30 14.34 -13.03
C LYS A 9 15.02 14.12 -13.83
N ASP A 10 14.87 12.94 -14.45
CA ASP A 10 13.69 12.58 -15.26
C ASP A 10 12.56 12.00 -14.41
N ALA A 11 12.76 11.86 -13.11
CA ALA A 11 11.72 11.40 -12.21
C ALA A 11 10.55 12.39 -12.20
N ILE A 12 9.34 11.84 -12.25
CA ILE A 12 8.11 12.63 -12.16
C ILE A 12 8.02 13.18 -10.74
N ARG A 13 8.33 14.45 -10.59
CA ARG A 13 8.14 15.18 -9.34
C ARG A 13 6.70 15.69 -9.32
N LYS A 14 5.97 15.50 -8.22
CA LYS A 14 4.73 16.25 -8.01
C LYS A 14 5.10 17.74 -7.98
N GLN A 15 4.80 18.46 -9.08
CA GLN A 15 4.98 19.90 -9.12
C GLN A 15 4.07 20.55 -8.09
N ASN A 16 4.71 21.30 -7.18
CA ASN A 16 4.16 22.39 -6.38
C ASN A 16 2.63 22.37 -6.12
N THR A 17 2.24 21.68 -5.09
CA THR A 17 1.17 22.16 -4.24
C THR A 17 1.76 22.28 -2.84
N ASN A 18 1.40 23.35 -2.10
CA ASN A 18 1.88 23.66 -0.74
C ASN A 18 1.51 22.59 0.33
N SER A 19 1.35 21.36 -0.07
CA SER A 19 1.17 20.20 0.79
C SER A 19 2.49 19.44 0.83
N ILE A 20 3.04 19.31 2.01
CA ILE A 20 4.08 18.34 2.36
C ILE A 20 3.49 16.95 2.14
N THR A 21 3.34 16.54 0.89
CA THR A 21 2.95 15.18 0.57
C THR A 21 4.19 14.32 0.75
N LYS A 22 4.17 13.48 1.77
CA LYS A 22 5.14 12.43 2.12
C LYS A 22 5.21 11.34 1.02
N GLY A 23 5.52 11.70 -0.19
CA GLY A 23 5.76 10.74 -1.27
C GLY A 23 7.22 10.87 -1.70
N TRP A 24 8.12 10.29 -0.93
CA TRP A 24 9.57 10.36 -1.15
C TRP A 24 10.07 9.42 -2.25
N LEU A 25 9.19 8.56 -2.80
CA LEU A 25 9.52 7.65 -3.89
C LEU A 25 9.79 8.42 -5.18
N LEU A 26 10.91 8.10 -5.81
CA LEU A 26 11.15 8.50 -7.19
C LEU A 26 10.25 7.67 -8.11
N LYS A 27 9.54 8.33 -9.02
CA LYS A 27 8.58 7.68 -9.93
C LYS A 27 8.89 8.06 -11.37
N TRP A 28 8.84 7.07 -12.27
CA TRP A 28 8.94 7.27 -13.72
C TRP A 28 7.77 6.56 -14.40
N LYS A 29 7.36 7.07 -15.55
CA LYS A 29 6.40 6.42 -16.43
C LYS A 29 7.08 6.14 -17.76
N LEU A 30 7.20 4.86 -18.11
CA LEU A 30 7.72 4.40 -19.39
C LEU A 30 6.60 3.67 -20.13
N ASN A 31 6.02 4.31 -21.15
CA ASN A 31 4.81 3.84 -21.82
C ASN A 31 3.69 3.56 -20.79
N ASP A 32 3.21 2.31 -20.75
CA ASP A 32 2.15 1.86 -19.84
C ASP A 32 2.68 1.28 -18.51
N THR A 33 3.95 1.54 -18.17
CA THR A 33 4.59 1.01 -16.97
C THR A 33 5.01 2.14 -16.05
N TRP A 34 4.58 2.07 -14.80
CA TRP A 34 5.09 2.89 -13.72
C TRP A 34 6.25 2.19 -13.04
N LEU A 35 7.31 2.93 -12.79
CA LEU A 35 8.47 2.51 -12.00
C LEU A 35 8.52 3.34 -10.73
N LYS A 36 8.75 2.69 -9.60
CA LYS A 36 8.95 3.34 -8.30
C LYS A 36 10.30 2.88 -7.72
N ALA A 37 11.07 3.83 -7.23
CA ALA A 37 12.33 3.58 -6.53
C ALA A 37 12.29 4.18 -5.13
N PRO A 38 13.04 3.62 -4.17
CA PRO A 38 13.18 4.21 -2.84
C PRO A 38 13.82 5.60 -2.91
N GLY A 39 13.42 6.47 -1.98
CA GLY A 39 14.00 7.80 -1.85
C GLY A 39 15.36 7.74 -1.14
N PHE A 40 16.46 7.91 -1.88
CA PHE A 40 17.82 7.80 -1.34
C PHE A 40 18.17 8.82 -0.26
N LEU A 41 17.49 9.96 -0.24
CA LEU A 41 17.84 11.10 0.63
C LEU A 41 17.25 10.97 2.05
N TYR A 42 16.36 9.99 2.32
CA TYR A 42 15.50 10.01 3.51
C TYR A 42 15.38 8.68 4.25
N ASN A 43 16.30 7.75 4.07
CA ASN A 43 16.30 6.43 4.71
C ASN A 43 15.09 5.51 4.38
N TYR A 44 14.23 5.87 3.43
CA TYR A 44 13.09 5.04 2.99
C TYR A 44 13.50 3.98 1.95
N MET A 45 14.54 3.24 2.27
CA MET A 45 15.19 2.31 1.31
C MET A 45 14.33 1.07 1.00
N TYR A 46 13.26 0.82 1.77
CA TYR A 46 12.54 -0.45 1.73
C TYR A 46 11.12 -0.36 1.18
N GLU A 47 10.62 0.81 0.79
CA GLU A 47 9.26 1.00 0.28
C GLU A 47 8.94 0.13 -0.94
N SER A 48 9.91 -0.15 -1.82
CA SER A 48 9.69 -1.06 -2.95
C SER A 48 9.41 -2.50 -2.50
N TYR A 49 10.03 -2.95 -1.41
CA TYR A 49 9.76 -4.27 -0.82
C TYR A 49 8.35 -4.33 -0.24
N THR A 50 7.93 -3.28 0.49
CA THR A 50 6.59 -3.24 1.07
C THR A 50 5.50 -3.18 0.02
N GLU A 51 5.67 -2.37 -1.03
CA GLU A 51 4.73 -2.34 -2.15
C GLU A 51 4.53 -3.73 -2.78
N ILE A 52 5.63 -4.45 -3.01
CA ILE A 52 5.56 -5.78 -3.64
C ILE A 52 4.93 -6.79 -2.68
N ILE A 53 5.37 -6.85 -1.42
CA ILE A 53 4.85 -7.80 -0.44
C ILE A 53 3.36 -7.50 -0.17
N ALA A 54 2.97 -6.23 -0.03
CA ALA A 54 1.58 -5.82 0.15
C ALA A 54 0.71 -6.27 -1.02
N SER A 55 1.21 -6.17 -2.27
CA SER A 55 0.45 -6.63 -3.44
C SER A 55 0.28 -8.15 -3.47
N VAL A 56 1.26 -8.92 -2.99
CA VAL A 56 1.14 -10.37 -2.83
C VAL A 56 0.15 -10.72 -1.72
N VAL A 57 0.19 -10.03 -0.58
CA VAL A 57 -0.79 -10.21 0.50
C VAL A 57 -2.20 -9.92 -0.01
N ALA A 58 -2.41 -8.83 -0.75
CA ALA A 58 -3.70 -8.51 -1.34
C ALA A 58 -4.20 -9.62 -2.27
N HIS A 59 -3.34 -10.09 -3.18
CA HIS A 59 -3.68 -11.18 -4.10
C HIS A 59 -4.02 -12.47 -3.34
N SER A 60 -3.22 -12.83 -2.32
CA SER A 60 -3.45 -14.01 -1.47
C SER A 60 -4.74 -13.94 -0.66
N LEU A 61 -5.30 -12.73 -0.47
CA LEU A 61 -6.60 -12.47 0.15
C LEU A 61 -7.75 -12.44 -0.87
N GLY A 62 -7.48 -12.62 -2.17
CA GLY A 62 -8.48 -12.47 -3.23
C GLY A 62 -8.87 -11.01 -3.51
N ILE A 63 -8.06 -10.04 -3.12
CA ILE A 63 -8.29 -8.61 -3.37
C ILE A 63 -7.72 -8.24 -4.76
N ASP A 64 -8.47 -8.53 -5.82
CA ASP A 64 -8.03 -8.33 -7.20
C ASP A 64 -7.88 -6.85 -7.59
N ARG A 65 -8.53 -5.95 -6.87
CA ARG A 65 -8.48 -4.49 -7.11
C ARG A 65 -7.23 -3.81 -6.56
N CYS A 66 -6.28 -4.54 -5.99
CA CYS A 66 -4.99 -3.99 -5.59
C CYS A 66 -4.01 -4.00 -6.77
N ILE A 67 -3.24 -2.91 -6.93
CA ILE A 67 -2.19 -2.85 -7.95
C ILE A 67 -1.14 -3.93 -7.68
N GLN A 68 -0.86 -4.72 -8.70
CA GLN A 68 0.16 -5.75 -8.64
C GLN A 68 1.53 -5.14 -8.98
N TYR A 69 2.38 -5.06 -7.95
CA TYR A 69 3.76 -4.61 -8.10
C TYR A 69 4.69 -5.79 -8.34
N LYS A 70 5.59 -5.67 -9.31
CA LYS A 70 6.63 -6.66 -9.61
C LYS A 70 8.00 -6.10 -9.30
N PRO A 71 8.92 -6.92 -8.77
CA PRO A 71 10.29 -6.48 -8.53
C PRO A 71 11.02 -6.19 -9.84
N CYS A 72 11.78 -5.08 -9.86
CA CYS A 72 12.69 -4.74 -10.95
C CYS A 72 13.98 -4.14 -10.39
N ILE A 73 15.05 -4.16 -11.18
CA ILE A 73 16.28 -3.47 -10.86
C ILE A 73 16.26 -2.10 -11.53
N LEU A 74 16.49 -1.07 -10.77
CA LEU A 74 16.63 0.30 -11.26
C LEU A 74 18.08 0.75 -11.07
N VAL A 75 18.71 1.18 -12.16
CA VAL A 75 20.03 1.79 -12.14
C VAL A 75 19.83 3.29 -12.29
N ILE A 76 19.86 4.00 -11.17
CA ILE A 76 19.57 5.44 -11.10
C ILE A 76 20.89 6.18 -10.89
N ASP A 77 21.28 6.98 -11.85
CA ASP A 77 22.55 7.70 -11.84
C ASP A 77 23.75 6.79 -11.49
N GLY A 78 23.73 5.56 -11.99
CA GLY A 78 24.75 4.54 -11.73
C GLY A 78 24.58 3.72 -10.45
N ILE A 79 23.63 4.03 -9.59
CA ILE A 79 23.33 3.30 -8.34
C ILE A 79 22.25 2.26 -8.60
N ARG A 80 22.54 0.99 -8.27
CA ARG A 80 21.58 -0.13 -8.43
C ARG A 80 20.70 -0.29 -7.19
N VAL A 81 19.40 -0.28 -7.40
CA VAL A 81 18.42 -0.51 -6.31
C VAL A 81 17.36 -1.51 -6.73
N LEU A 82 16.77 -2.18 -5.75
CA LEU A 82 15.50 -2.84 -5.94
C LEU A 82 14.42 -1.75 -6.00
N GLY A 83 13.77 -1.68 -7.14
CA GLY A 83 12.54 -0.92 -7.35
C GLY A 83 11.35 -1.85 -7.57
N CYS A 84 10.20 -1.27 -7.84
CA CYS A 84 9.04 -2.00 -8.28
C CYS A 84 8.42 -1.40 -9.55
N GLU A 85 7.84 -2.27 -10.38
CA GLU A 85 7.11 -1.90 -11.57
C GLU A 85 5.63 -2.29 -11.46
N SER A 86 4.75 -1.49 -12.03
CA SER A 86 3.33 -1.81 -12.19
C SER A 86 2.81 -1.32 -13.54
N LYS A 87 1.71 -1.91 -14.02
CA LYS A 87 0.99 -1.34 -15.16
C LYS A 87 0.33 -0.02 -14.78
N ASP A 88 0.17 0.87 -15.75
CA ASP A 88 -0.64 2.08 -15.57
C ASP A 88 -2.12 1.69 -15.40
N TYR A 89 -2.63 1.94 -14.19
CA TYR A 89 -4.02 1.64 -13.84
C TYR A 89 -5.00 2.75 -14.23
N LYS A 90 -4.48 3.93 -14.53
CA LYS A 90 -5.31 5.10 -14.86
C LYS A 90 -5.80 5.06 -16.30
N GLY A 91 -4.94 4.63 -17.22
CA GLY A 91 -5.19 4.77 -18.64
C GLY A 91 -5.56 6.21 -18.99
N ASP A 92 -6.70 6.38 -19.66
CA ASP A 92 -7.26 7.69 -20.03
C ASP A 92 -8.13 8.34 -18.92
N ASN A 93 -8.27 7.70 -17.75
CA ASN A 93 -9.10 8.21 -16.68
C ASN A 93 -8.35 9.24 -15.84
N LYS A 94 -9.09 10.19 -15.29
CA LYS A 94 -8.57 11.17 -14.33
C LYS A 94 -8.71 10.63 -12.92
N GLU A 95 -7.62 10.53 -12.19
CA GLU A 95 -7.62 10.21 -10.76
C GLU A 95 -7.96 11.45 -9.93
N ILE A 96 -8.88 11.30 -8.97
CA ILE A 96 -9.24 12.33 -8.01
C ILE A 96 -9.22 11.71 -6.62
N THR A 97 -8.37 12.24 -5.74
CA THR A 97 -8.26 11.77 -4.35
C THR A 97 -9.48 12.20 -3.52
N PHE A 98 -9.82 11.44 -2.49
CA PHE A 98 -10.91 11.79 -1.57
C PHE A 98 -10.63 13.12 -0.87
N SER A 99 -9.36 13.36 -0.50
CA SER A 99 -8.97 14.66 0.06
C SER A 99 -9.22 15.82 -0.90
N LYS A 100 -8.99 15.64 -2.20
CA LYS A 100 -9.29 16.67 -3.20
C LYS A 100 -10.79 16.91 -3.32
N LEU A 101 -11.59 15.84 -3.31
CA LEU A 101 -13.04 15.96 -3.31
C LEU A 101 -13.56 16.72 -2.08
N ALA A 102 -12.99 16.40 -0.89
CA ALA A 102 -13.34 17.12 0.35
C ALA A 102 -12.96 18.60 0.29
N ASN A 103 -11.74 18.91 -0.19
CA ASN A 103 -11.26 20.29 -0.27
C ASN A 103 -12.08 21.20 -1.20
N ILE A 104 -12.74 20.63 -2.22
CA ILE A 104 -13.62 21.37 -3.13
C ILE A 104 -15.10 21.27 -2.74
N GLY A 105 -15.41 20.72 -1.56
CA GLY A 105 -16.78 20.58 -1.05
C GLY A 105 -17.63 19.52 -1.76
N GLU A 106 -16.99 18.62 -2.52
CA GLU A 106 -17.69 17.54 -3.21
C GLU A 106 -18.07 16.39 -2.28
N ILE A 107 -17.31 16.16 -1.21
CA ILE A 107 -17.63 15.25 -0.09
C ILE A 107 -17.21 15.91 1.22
N ASN A 108 -17.71 15.39 2.34
CA ASN A 108 -17.22 15.81 3.66
C ASN A 108 -15.85 15.22 3.99
N ASP A 109 -15.16 15.82 4.95
CA ASP A 109 -13.93 15.26 5.50
C ASP A 109 -14.27 14.27 6.61
N TYR A 110 -13.97 12.98 6.35
CA TYR A 110 -14.30 11.89 7.26
C TYR A 110 -13.11 11.37 8.06
N ARG A 111 -12.00 12.12 8.10
CA ARG A 111 -10.83 11.71 8.90
C ARG A 111 -11.19 11.60 10.38
N HIS A 112 -10.81 10.46 10.97
CA HIS A 112 -11.04 10.15 12.39
C HIS A 112 -12.50 10.19 12.84
N SER A 113 -13.42 10.02 11.90
CA SER A 113 -14.88 10.11 12.16
C SER A 113 -15.50 8.77 12.62
N GLY A 114 -14.70 7.73 12.74
CA GLY A 114 -15.11 6.41 13.20
C GLY A 114 -16.06 5.71 12.22
N TYR A 115 -16.79 4.73 12.75
CA TYR A 115 -17.76 3.94 11.97
C TYR A 115 -18.89 4.81 11.35
N THR A 116 -19.27 5.87 12.03
CA THR A 116 -20.29 6.79 11.50
C THR A 116 -19.81 7.45 10.21
N GLY A 117 -18.61 8.01 10.21
CA GLY A 117 -18.04 8.63 9.01
C GLY A 117 -17.80 7.63 7.87
N TYR A 118 -17.36 6.41 8.19
CA TYR A 118 -17.27 5.33 7.22
C TYR A 118 -18.62 5.09 6.49
N LYS A 119 -19.74 5.01 7.22
CA LYS A 119 -21.07 4.82 6.64
C LYS A 119 -21.56 6.03 5.84
N GLU A 120 -21.33 7.23 6.37
CA GLU A 120 -21.74 8.45 5.69
C GLU A 120 -20.97 8.67 4.39
N LEU A 121 -19.67 8.34 4.35
CA LEU A 121 -18.88 8.39 3.11
C LEU A 121 -19.47 7.46 2.02
N ILE A 122 -19.80 6.22 2.37
CA ILE A 122 -20.43 5.27 1.44
C ILE A 122 -21.76 5.80 0.93
N LYS A 123 -22.60 6.34 1.81
CA LYS A 123 -23.89 6.92 1.49
C LYS A 123 -23.74 8.12 0.55
N GLU A 124 -22.81 9.01 0.84
CA GLU A 124 -22.55 10.22 0.04
C GLU A 124 -22.10 9.85 -1.39
N PHE A 125 -21.17 8.91 -1.54
CA PHE A 125 -20.74 8.44 -2.86
C PHE A 125 -21.88 7.75 -3.63
N LYS A 126 -22.71 6.96 -2.95
CA LYS A 126 -23.87 6.33 -3.56
C LYS A 126 -24.89 7.34 -4.07
N GLN A 127 -25.16 8.37 -3.27
CA GLN A 127 -26.13 9.42 -3.63
C GLN A 127 -25.60 10.34 -4.74
N LYS A 128 -24.36 10.77 -4.65
CA LYS A 128 -23.79 11.78 -5.52
C LYS A 128 -23.25 11.22 -6.85
N TYR A 129 -22.61 10.06 -6.79
CA TYR A 129 -21.92 9.47 -7.93
C TYR A 129 -22.49 8.13 -8.39
N SER A 130 -23.55 7.64 -7.74
CA SER A 130 -24.16 6.33 -8.02
C SER A 130 -23.21 5.16 -7.91
N ILE A 131 -22.17 5.27 -7.05
CA ILE A 131 -21.18 4.22 -6.79
C ILE A 131 -21.27 3.75 -5.34
N ASN A 132 -21.26 2.44 -5.12
CA ASN A 132 -21.22 1.87 -3.78
C ASN A 132 -19.77 1.46 -3.46
N LEU A 133 -19.11 2.25 -2.63
CA LEU A 133 -17.72 2.00 -2.23
C LEU A 133 -17.56 1.00 -1.07
N GLN A 134 -18.64 0.36 -0.58
CA GLN A 134 -18.58 -0.48 0.61
C GLN A 134 -17.53 -1.59 0.47
N SER A 135 -17.64 -2.44 -0.56
CA SER A 135 -16.69 -3.53 -0.75
C SER A 135 -15.26 -3.06 -1.02
N TYR A 136 -15.13 -1.92 -1.71
CA TYR A 136 -13.81 -1.29 -1.92
C TYR A 136 -13.14 -0.90 -0.60
N LEU A 137 -13.88 -0.21 0.27
CA LEU A 137 -13.35 0.23 1.58
C LEU A 137 -13.12 -0.94 2.52
N GLU A 138 -13.95 -1.99 2.46
CA GLU A 138 -13.73 -3.24 3.23
C GLU A 138 -12.43 -3.92 2.82
N ASP A 139 -12.13 -4.01 1.52
CA ASP A 139 -10.87 -4.56 1.01
C ASP A 139 -9.66 -3.70 1.43
N VAL A 140 -9.78 -2.37 1.35
CA VAL A 140 -8.76 -1.43 1.83
C VAL A 140 -8.48 -1.66 3.32
N ILE A 141 -9.53 -1.66 4.15
CA ILE A 141 -9.41 -1.82 5.61
C ILE A 141 -8.82 -3.19 5.96
N LEU A 142 -9.23 -4.25 5.28
CA LEU A 142 -8.69 -5.59 5.50
C LEU A 142 -7.20 -5.63 5.18
N LEU A 143 -6.81 -5.20 3.99
CA LEU A 143 -5.41 -5.18 3.57
C LEU A 143 -4.57 -4.36 4.55
N ASP A 144 -4.98 -3.12 4.82
CA ASP A 144 -4.25 -2.21 5.69
C ASP A 144 -4.12 -2.74 7.13
N SER A 145 -5.14 -3.48 7.63
CA SER A 145 -5.09 -4.11 8.94
C SER A 145 -4.09 -5.26 9.02
N ILE A 146 -3.78 -5.92 7.91
CA ILE A 146 -2.80 -7.02 7.85
C ILE A 146 -1.39 -6.48 7.63
N ILE A 147 -1.23 -5.55 6.68
CA ILE A 147 0.08 -4.99 6.35
C ILE A 147 0.49 -3.82 7.25
N LEU A 148 -0.40 -3.35 8.14
CA LEU A 148 -0.22 -2.15 8.97
C LEU A 148 0.18 -0.92 8.15
N ASN A 149 -0.64 -0.57 7.16
CA ASN A 149 -0.40 0.63 6.35
C ASN A 149 -0.78 1.90 7.14
N THR A 150 0.20 2.67 7.54
CA THR A 150 0.03 3.87 8.38
C THR A 150 -0.19 5.15 7.59
N ASP A 151 -0.24 5.07 6.26
CA ASP A 151 -0.41 6.24 5.39
C ASP A 151 -1.67 6.13 4.49
N ARG A 152 -2.67 5.33 4.87
CA ARG A 152 -3.95 5.22 4.15
C ARG A 152 -4.88 6.40 4.42
N ASN A 153 -4.35 7.60 4.35
CA ASN A 153 -5.14 8.81 4.53
C ASN A 153 -6.01 9.12 3.29
N MET A 154 -6.83 10.17 3.37
CA MET A 154 -7.74 10.58 2.28
C MET A 154 -7.03 11.01 0.97
N TRP A 155 -5.69 11.23 0.99
CA TRP A 155 -4.89 11.47 -0.22
C TRP A 155 -4.51 10.16 -0.94
N ASN A 156 -4.50 9.04 -0.22
CA ASN A 156 -4.17 7.70 -0.73
C ASN A 156 -5.42 6.85 -0.98
N LEU A 157 -6.59 7.47 -0.93
CA LEU A 157 -7.86 6.95 -1.41
C LEU A 157 -8.35 7.81 -2.58
N SER A 158 -8.74 7.17 -3.68
CA SER A 158 -9.11 7.86 -4.91
C SER A 158 -10.27 7.19 -5.62
N VAL A 159 -10.89 7.94 -6.50
CA VAL A 159 -11.74 7.44 -7.58
C VAL A 159 -11.14 7.80 -8.93
N LEU A 160 -11.53 7.08 -9.95
CA LEU A 160 -11.24 7.40 -11.34
C LEU A 160 -12.47 8.00 -11.99
N VAL A 161 -12.27 9.04 -12.79
CA VAL A 161 -13.32 9.67 -13.59
C VAL A 161 -13.00 9.43 -15.06
N ASN A 162 -13.88 8.73 -15.77
CA ASN A 162 -13.68 8.43 -17.18
C ASN A 162 -14.07 9.61 -18.10
N LYS A 163 -13.80 9.48 -19.39
CA LYS A 163 -14.13 10.51 -20.40
C LYS A 163 -15.63 10.87 -20.48
N ARG A 164 -16.53 10.03 -19.93
CA ARG A 164 -17.98 10.29 -19.85
C ARG A 164 -18.40 10.87 -18.49
N ASN A 165 -17.45 11.35 -17.71
CA ASN A 165 -17.65 11.86 -16.34
C ASN A 165 -18.24 10.82 -15.36
N LYS A 166 -18.16 9.51 -15.70
CA LYS A 166 -18.58 8.46 -14.78
C LYS A 166 -17.48 8.22 -13.76
N VAL A 167 -17.84 8.20 -12.48
CA VAL A 167 -16.98 7.84 -11.38
C VAL A 167 -16.92 6.32 -11.26
N ILE A 168 -15.72 5.76 -11.12
CA ILE A 168 -15.45 4.35 -10.91
C ILE A 168 -14.42 4.18 -9.79
N GLU A 169 -14.34 3.00 -9.20
CA GLU A 169 -13.35 2.68 -8.19
C GLU A 169 -11.92 2.83 -8.74
N CYS A 170 -11.04 3.41 -7.93
CA CYS A 170 -9.62 3.39 -8.20
C CYS A 170 -9.03 2.12 -7.58
N PRO A 171 -8.09 1.41 -8.23
CA PRO A 171 -7.37 0.33 -7.57
C PRO A 171 -6.69 0.78 -6.28
N ILE A 172 -6.50 -0.15 -5.34
CA ILE A 172 -5.75 0.10 -4.11
C ILE A 172 -4.26 0.21 -4.47
N TYR A 173 -3.64 1.31 -4.07
CA TYR A 173 -2.24 1.64 -4.38
C TYR A 173 -1.55 2.31 -3.19
N ASP A 174 -0.26 2.59 -3.32
CA ASP A 174 0.57 3.33 -2.36
C ASP A 174 0.61 2.63 -0.98
N ASN A 175 1.10 1.38 -0.98
CA ASN A 175 1.28 0.56 0.21
C ASN A 175 2.73 0.62 0.74
N GLY A 176 3.51 1.63 0.32
CA GLY A 176 4.94 1.75 0.62
C GLY A 176 5.23 1.91 2.12
N THR A 177 4.37 2.59 2.86
CA THR A 177 4.49 2.81 4.30
C THR A 177 3.80 1.72 5.13
N SER A 178 4.11 0.47 4.80
CA SER A 178 3.51 -0.71 5.42
C SER A 178 4.56 -1.60 6.10
N LEU A 179 4.10 -2.65 6.77
CA LEU A 179 4.92 -3.73 7.36
C LEU A 179 5.95 -3.23 8.37
N GLY A 180 5.70 -2.04 8.95
CA GLY A 180 6.58 -1.44 9.95
C GLY A 180 8.00 -1.13 9.46
N LEU A 181 8.23 -1.09 8.14
CA LEU A 181 9.56 -0.84 7.59
C LEU A 181 10.10 0.55 7.90
N ASP A 182 9.25 1.52 8.22
CA ASP A 182 9.69 2.82 8.76
C ASP A 182 10.35 2.69 10.15
N GLY A 183 9.85 1.78 10.99
CA GLY A 183 10.46 1.41 12.27
C GLY A 183 11.73 0.57 12.12
N LEU A 184 11.92 -0.10 10.99
CA LEU A 184 13.07 -0.96 10.72
C LEU A 184 14.39 -0.19 10.60
N HIS A 185 14.35 1.10 10.30
CA HIS A 185 15.52 1.98 10.30
C HIS A 185 16.12 2.15 11.70
N SER A 186 15.29 2.03 12.76
CA SER A 186 15.75 2.14 14.14
C SER A 186 16.24 0.83 14.74
N GLY A 187 16.19 -0.29 14.00
CA GLY A 187 16.55 -1.62 14.50
C GLY A 187 15.56 -2.21 15.51
N MET A 188 14.37 -1.66 15.59
CA MET A 188 13.34 -2.07 16.56
C MET A 188 12.27 -2.91 15.86
N PHE A 189 12.32 -4.22 16.08
CA PHE A 189 11.53 -5.22 15.35
C PHE A 189 10.39 -5.81 16.19
N GLU A 190 9.80 -5.03 17.12
CA GLU A 190 8.70 -5.51 17.95
C GLU A 190 7.39 -4.82 17.58
N GLU A 191 6.34 -5.61 17.33
CA GLU A 191 5.00 -5.11 17.02
C GLU A 191 4.50 -4.13 18.10
N LYS A 192 4.73 -4.45 19.37
CA LYS A 192 4.38 -3.58 20.50
C LYS A 192 5.03 -2.20 20.40
N TYR A 193 6.30 -2.14 20.01
CA TYR A 193 7.02 -0.87 19.84
C TYR A 193 6.37 0.00 18.75
N MET A 194 5.85 -0.62 17.70
CA MET A 194 5.18 0.11 16.61
C MET A 194 3.92 0.82 17.12
N TYR A 195 3.09 0.13 17.94
CA TYR A 195 1.90 0.73 18.53
C TYR A 195 2.25 1.84 19.53
N ASP A 196 3.25 1.62 20.38
CA ASP A 196 3.70 2.61 21.39
C ASP A 196 4.28 3.89 20.73
N ASN A 197 4.81 3.80 19.52
CA ASN A 197 5.42 4.90 18.76
C ASN A 197 4.54 5.50 17.65
N GLY A 198 3.24 5.27 17.68
CA GLY A 198 2.29 6.02 16.88
C GLY A 198 1.95 5.43 15.53
N PHE A 199 2.16 4.12 15.31
CA PHE A 199 1.58 3.41 14.18
C PHE A 199 0.07 3.45 14.28
N ARG A 200 -0.55 4.26 13.43
CA ARG A 200 -1.98 4.53 13.49
C ARG A 200 -2.63 4.15 12.18
N ALA A 201 -3.80 3.53 12.30
CA ALA A 201 -4.65 3.32 11.15
C ALA A 201 -5.24 4.67 10.69
N GLU A 202 -5.60 4.73 9.42
CA GLU A 202 -6.32 5.81 8.77
C GLU A 202 -7.30 5.22 7.73
N PRO A 203 -8.31 5.94 7.26
CA PRO A 203 -8.64 7.33 7.60
C PRO A 203 -9.67 7.48 8.73
N PHE A 204 -10.42 6.42 9.10
CA PHE A 204 -11.60 6.54 9.95
C PHE A 204 -11.31 6.40 11.44
N ASP A 205 -10.37 5.56 11.82
CA ASP A 205 -10.00 5.27 13.21
C ASP A 205 -8.48 5.19 13.33
N ILE A 206 -7.98 5.41 14.55
CA ILE A 206 -6.54 5.35 14.84
C ILE A 206 -6.04 3.93 15.13
N TYR A 207 -6.95 2.97 15.31
CA TYR A 207 -6.62 1.56 15.59
C TYR A 207 -7.07 0.66 14.44
N PHE A 208 -6.17 -0.16 13.91
CA PHE A 208 -6.46 -1.12 12.85
C PHE A 208 -7.55 -2.12 13.24
N GLU A 209 -7.55 -2.60 14.49
CA GLU A 209 -8.54 -3.53 15.01
C GLU A 209 -9.94 -2.92 15.09
N ASN A 210 -10.04 -1.61 15.33
CA ASN A 210 -11.32 -0.90 15.34
C ASN A 210 -11.84 -0.78 13.91
N GLN A 211 -11.00 -0.34 12.97
CA GLN A 211 -11.41 -0.26 11.56
C GLN A 211 -11.79 -1.65 11.01
N ALA A 212 -11.06 -2.71 11.37
CA ALA A 212 -11.38 -4.07 10.94
C ALA A 212 -12.80 -4.51 11.35
N LYS A 213 -13.39 -3.93 12.41
CA LYS A 213 -14.79 -4.20 12.80
C LYS A 213 -15.82 -3.61 11.82
N TYR A 214 -15.41 -2.69 10.93
CA TYR A 214 -16.30 -2.09 9.93
C TYR A 214 -16.60 -3.03 8.76
N ILE A 215 -15.77 -4.04 8.56
CA ILE A 215 -15.97 -5.07 7.55
C ILE A 215 -17.20 -5.92 7.94
N ARG A 216 -18.07 -6.23 6.99
CA ARG A 216 -19.25 -7.05 7.23
C ARG A 216 -18.87 -8.46 7.66
N ASN A 217 -19.63 -9.01 8.60
CA ASN A 217 -19.36 -10.36 9.14
C ASN A 217 -19.69 -11.50 8.15
N ASP A 218 -20.47 -11.20 7.11
CA ASP A 218 -20.88 -12.17 6.08
C ASP A 218 -19.84 -12.35 4.97
N ILE A 219 -18.77 -11.54 4.98
CA ILE A 219 -17.68 -11.67 4.01
C ILE A 219 -16.62 -12.61 4.58
N LEU A 220 -16.39 -13.70 3.86
CA LEU A 220 -15.29 -14.62 4.11
C LEU A 220 -14.18 -14.36 3.10
N TYR A 221 -12.96 -14.18 3.59
CA TYR A 221 -11.78 -14.07 2.76
C TYR A 221 -10.98 -15.38 2.83
N LEU A 222 -10.52 -15.84 1.67
CA LEU A 222 -9.58 -16.96 1.57
C LEU A 222 -8.17 -16.42 1.58
N VAL A 223 -7.26 -17.07 2.30
CA VAL A 223 -5.86 -16.62 2.39
C VAL A 223 -4.93 -17.75 1.93
N ASP A 224 -4.18 -17.49 0.86
CA ASP A 224 -3.09 -18.37 0.42
C ASP A 224 -1.78 -17.99 1.16
N THR A 225 -1.60 -18.52 2.38
CA THR A 225 -0.39 -18.29 3.16
C THR A 225 0.90 -18.83 2.49
N PRO A 226 0.90 -19.99 1.80
CA PRO A 226 2.03 -20.44 1.00
C PRO A 226 2.51 -19.44 -0.06
N GLU A 227 1.61 -18.70 -0.70
CA GLU A 227 2.01 -17.67 -1.67
C GLU A 227 2.79 -16.53 -0.99
N ILE A 228 2.31 -16.05 0.15
CA ILE A 228 2.98 -15.03 0.95
C ILE A 228 4.37 -15.51 1.38
N GLU A 229 4.47 -16.73 1.89
CA GLU A 229 5.74 -17.32 2.32
C GLU A 229 6.73 -17.47 1.17
N ARG A 230 6.27 -17.91 -0.01
CA ARG A 230 7.12 -18.00 -1.22
C ARG A 230 7.67 -16.63 -1.63
N ALA A 231 6.82 -15.58 -1.60
CA ALA A 231 7.25 -14.22 -1.94
C ALA A 231 8.33 -13.70 -0.98
N ILE A 232 8.10 -13.85 0.32
CA ILE A 232 9.08 -13.40 1.33
C ILE A 232 10.37 -14.20 1.23
N SER A 233 10.30 -15.52 1.02
CA SER A 233 11.47 -16.37 0.83
C SER A 233 12.26 -16.00 -0.43
N TYR A 234 11.58 -15.59 -1.50
CA TYR A 234 12.25 -15.08 -2.70
C TYR A 234 13.12 -13.85 -2.38
N PHE A 235 12.61 -12.91 -1.58
CA PHE A 235 13.41 -11.75 -1.16
C PHE A 235 14.56 -12.13 -0.23
N GLU A 236 14.33 -13.05 0.71
CA GLU A 236 15.37 -13.55 1.61
C GLU A 236 16.56 -14.13 0.83
N VAL A 237 16.29 -14.97 -0.16
CA VAL A 237 17.34 -15.64 -0.94
C VAL A 237 18.08 -14.66 -1.86
N ASN A 238 17.36 -13.79 -2.56
CA ASN A 238 17.92 -12.99 -3.65
C ASN A 238 18.47 -11.63 -3.22
N PHE A 239 17.98 -11.06 -2.12
CA PHE A 239 18.31 -9.70 -1.69
C PHE A 239 18.88 -9.61 -0.28
N CYS A 240 18.72 -10.65 0.54
CA CYS A 240 19.26 -10.68 1.89
C CYS A 240 20.52 -11.57 1.95
N LYS A 241 20.39 -12.87 1.66
CA LYS A 241 21.49 -13.82 1.81
C LYS A 241 22.60 -13.64 0.76
N ASN A 242 22.21 -13.46 -0.49
CA ASN A 242 23.14 -13.51 -1.62
C ASN A 242 23.36 -12.15 -2.29
N ASN A 243 22.49 -11.18 -2.05
CA ASN A 243 22.44 -9.92 -2.82
C ASN A 243 22.73 -10.15 -4.32
N LYS A 244 22.05 -11.13 -4.90
CA LYS A 244 22.28 -11.64 -6.27
C LYS A 244 22.34 -10.53 -7.32
N TYR A 245 21.61 -9.43 -7.08
CA TYR A 245 21.47 -8.34 -8.02
C TYR A 245 22.36 -7.14 -7.70
N ASN A 246 23.19 -7.24 -6.66
CA ASN A 246 24.10 -6.19 -6.21
C ASN A 246 23.42 -4.84 -6.03
N VAL A 247 22.30 -4.82 -5.30
CA VAL A 247 21.56 -3.61 -4.97
C VAL A 247 22.01 -3.05 -3.63
N VAL A 248 21.94 -1.71 -3.48
CA VAL A 248 22.36 -1.04 -2.23
C VAL A 248 21.29 -1.15 -1.12
N ASN A 249 20.01 -1.32 -1.46
CA ASN A 249 18.91 -1.42 -0.51
C ASN A 249 18.60 -2.89 -0.16
N THR A 250 19.58 -3.61 0.33
CA THR A 250 19.39 -5.00 0.78
C THR A 250 18.65 -5.09 2.10
N LEU A 251 17.75 -6.08 2.24
CA LEU A 251 17.11 -6.40 3.51
C LEU A 251 18.05 -7.22 4.40
N GLN A 252 18.04 -6.94 5.70
CA GLN A 252 18.74 -7.77 6.69
C GLN A 252 17.85 -8.98 7.08
N LYS A 253 18.52 -10.06 7.57
CA LYS A 253 17.81 -11.27 8.01
C LYS A 253 16.76 -10.98 9.08
N GLY A 254 17.06 -10.10 10.02
CA GLY A 254 16.13 -9.68 11.08
C GLY A 254 14.88 -9.00 10.53
N GLN A 255 15.03 -8.18 9.49
CA GLN A 255 13.92 -7.51 8.82
C GLN A 255 12.98 -8.50 8.12
N ILE A 256 13.54 -9.47 7.41
CA ILE A 256 12.75 -10.55 6.77
C ILE A 256 11.97 -11.35 7.82
N GLN A 257 12.64 -11.73 8.90
CA GLN A 257 11.99 -12.48 9.98
C GLN A 257 10.88 -11.66 10.66
N PHE A 258 11.12 -10.38 10.87
CA PHE A 258 10.10 -9.48 11.40
C PHE A 258 8.87 -9.42 10.50
N VAL A 259 9.03 -9.20 9.19
CA VAL A 259 7.91 -9.15 8.23
C VAL A 259 7.12 -10.47 8.23
N LYS A 260 7.80 -11.63 8.27
CA LYS A 260 7.14 -12.95 8.38
C LYS A 260 6.28 -13.03 9.63
N THR A 261 6.86 -12.70 10.78
CA THR A 261 6.18 -12.78 12.08
C THR A 261 5.01 -11.80 12.14
N LEU A 262 5.21 -10.57 11.64
CA LEU A 262 4.18 -9.55 11.62
C LEU A 262 2.96 -10.00 10.81
N ILE A 263 3.15 -10.41 9.56
CA ILE A 263 2.03 -10.86 8.72
C ILE A 263 1.31 -12.05 9.36
N ALA A 264 2.04 -13.04 9.88
CA ALA A 264 1.43 -14.19 10.54
C ALA A 264 0.64 -13.78 11.79
N SER A 265 1.16 -12.87 12.62
CA SER A 265 0.47 -12.32 13.80
C SER A 265 -0.80 -11.58 13.38
N ARG A 266 -0.72 -10.71 12.38
CA ARG A 266 -1.86 -9.92 11.90
C ARG A 266 -2.94 -10.79 11.27
N LEU A 267 -2.58 -11.76 10.43
CA LEU A 267 -3.50 -12.75 9.91
C LEU A 267 -4.24 -13.46 11.08
N ASN A 268 -3.52 -13.95 12.07
CA ASN A 268 -4.13 -14.59 13.23
C ASN A 268 -5.08 -13.66 14.01
N THR A 269 -4.71 -12.40 14.19
CA THR A 269 -5.51 -11.41 14.92
C THR A 269 -6.79 -11.07 14.18
N ILE A 270 -6.72 -10.86 12.87
CA ILE A 270 -7.86 -10.48 12.03
C ILE A 270 -8.72 -11.69 11.67
N VAL A 271 -8.07 -12.85 11.46
CA VAL A 271 -8.67 -14.10 10.94
C VAL A 271 -9.56 -14.81 11.92
N ARG A 272 -9.29 -14.74 13.22
CA ARG A 272 -10.01 -15.56 14.22
C ARG A 272 -11.54 -15.51 14.10
N ASN A 273 -12.07 -14.54 13.37
CA ASN A 273 -13.51 -14.40 13.15
C ASN A 273 -13.94 -14.24 11.68
N ARG A 274 -13.04 -14.20 10.67
CA ARG A 274 -13.42 -13.76 9.31
C ARG A 274 -12.64 -14.36 8.14
N LEU A 275 -11.56 -15.10 8.39
CA LEU A 275 -10.75 -15.65 7.30
C LEU A 275 -10.72 -17.18 7.38
N CYS A 276 -10.90 -17.86 6.23
CA CYS A 276 -10.54 -19.26 6.06
C CYS A 276 -9.12 -19.35 5.52
N ILE A 277 -8.20 -19.91 6.30
CA ILE A 277 -6.82 -20.12 5.87
C ILE A 277 -6.76 -21.40 5.03
N ILE A 278 -6.31 -21.26 3.79
CA ILE A 278 -5.91 -22.39 2.95
C ILE A 278 -4.43 -22.66 3.26
N THR A 279 -4.15 -23.79 3.89
CA THR A 279 -2.78 -24.24 4.23
C THR A 279 -2.20 -25.11 3.12
#